data_498ea8426b47b769eef06e9c20b72ca2
#
_entry.id   498ea8426b47b769eef06e9c20b72ca2
#
_cell.length_a   1.000
_cell.length_b   1.000
_cell.length_c   1.000
_cell.angle_alpha   90.00
_cell.angle_beta   90.00
_cell.angle_gamma   90.00
#
_symmetry.space_group_name_H-M   'P 1'
#
loop_
_entity.id
_entity.type
_entity.pdbx_description
1 polymer ?
#
loop_
_entity_poly.entity_id
_entity_poly.type
_entity_poly.pdbx_seq_one_letter_code
_entity_poly.pdbx_strand_id
1 'polypeptide(L)'
;YLFSFVGFGHSMRYSFINQVKELCEKKQYSYYFKLYLPSIWHFYYYKYGTKTLATAKKEEFIYQPLPQTIVNEVVKESKIILDLELANQSGLTMRTIETHGMRRKLITTNPEVKNYDFYHPDNICVVDRKKPVIPQRFIETDYHLLNDQLYKNYQLSTWLDRIFSGKE
;
A
#
# COMPACT_ATOMS: atom_id res chain seq x y z
N TYR A 1 -10.15 -0.80 -10.29
CA TYR A 1 -10.51 -0.81 -8.87
C TYR A 1 -10.39 0.57 -8.26
N LEU A 2 -11.25 0.88 -7.27
CA LEU A 2 -11.05 2.09 -6.49
C LEU A 2 -9.90 1.91 -5.49
N PHE A 3 -9.85 0.76 -4.80
CA PHE A 3 -8.80 0.43 -3.85
C PHE A 3 -8.08 -0.86 -4.22
N SER A 4 -6.76 -0.94 -3.99
CA SER A 4 -6.04 -2.20 -4.07
C SER A 4 -5.00 -2.37 -2.97
N PHE A 5 -4.76 -3.63 -2.63
CA PHE A 5 -3.69 -4.10 -1.76
C PHE A 5 -3.22 -5.49 -2.20
N VAL A 6 -1.93 -5.65 -2.36
CA VAL A 6 -1.30 -6.96 -2.54
C VAL A 6 -0.08 -7.01 -1.62
N GLY A 7 -0.07 -7.91 -0.66
CA GLY A 7 1.05 -7.99 0.27
C GLY A 7 0.89 -9.07 1.34
N PHE A 8 1.86 -9.16 2.24
CA PHE A 8 1.82 -10.09 3.36
C PHE A 8 0.63 -9.83 4.28
N GLY A 9 -0.09 -10.89 4.64
CA GLY A 9 -1.30 -10.84 5.46
C GLY A 9 -1.09 -11.02 6.96
N HIS A 10 0.15 -11.02 7.44
CA HIS A 10 0.43 -11.20 8.87
C HIS A 10 0.31 -9.91 9.69
N SER A 11 0.34 -10.06 11.02
CA SER A 11 0.24 -8.97 12.01
C SER A 11 -1.01 -8.10 11.82
N MET A 12 -0.87 -6.80 12.02
CA MET A 12 -2.00 -5.86 11.96
C MET A 12 -2.52 -5.57 10.55
N ARG A 13 -1.82 -6.06 9.49
CA ARG A 13 -2.25 -5.84 8.10
C ARG A 13 -3.61 -6.45 7.82
N TYR A 14 -3.85 -7.67 8.31
CA TYR A 14 -5.17 -8.32 8.15
C TYR A 14 -6.29 -7.48 8.75
N SER A 15 -6.14 -7.03 9.99
CA SER A 15 -7.16 -6.20 10.66
C SER A 15 -7.40 -4.87 9.92
N PHE A 16 -6.32 -4.21 9.47
CA PHE A 16 -6.42 -2.97 8.70
C PHE A 16 -7.16 -3.17 7.37
N ILE A 17 -6.75 -4.18 6.61
CA ILE A 17 -7.36 -4.47 5.30
C ILE A 17 -8.84 -4.83 5.46
N ASN A 18 -9.22 -5.57 6.50
CA ASN A 18 -10.62 -5.89 6.76
C ASN A 18 -11.45 -4.63 7.08
N GLN A 19 -10.94 -3.70 7.87
CA GLN A 19 -11.65 -2.45 8.13
C GLN A 19 -11.87 -1.64 6.84
N VAL A 20 -10.86 -1.58 5.95
CA VAL A 20 -11.02 -0.91 4.65
C VAL A 20 -11.97 -1.69 3.74
N LYS A 21 -11.94 -3.03 3.78
CA LYS A 21 -12.87 -3.89 3.04
C LYS A 21 -14.33 -3.63 3.48
N GLU A 22 -14.60 -3.60 4.77
CA GLU A 22 -15.93 -3.27 5.30
C GLU A 22 -16.41 -1.88 4.84
N LEU A 23 -15.51 -0.89 4.81
CA LEU A 23 -15.81 0.43 4.24
C LEU A 23 -16.20 0.31 2.75
N CYS A 24 -15.41 -0.45 1.97
CA CYS A 24 -15.67 -0.65 0.55
C CYS A 24 -17.04 -1.32 0.32
N GLU A 25 -17.35 -2.38 1.06
CA GLU A 25 -18.61 -3.10 0.97
C GLU A 25 -19.81 -2.20 1.33
N LYS A 26 -19.71 -1.45 2.43
CA LYS A 26 -20.75 -0.51 2.86
C LYS A 26 -21.00 0.60 1.85
N LYS A 27 -19.97 1.07 1.15
CA LYS A 27 -20.04 2.16 0.19
C LYS A 27 -20.12 1.68 -1.27
N GLN A 28 -20.14 0.38 -1.51
CA GLN A 28 -20.14 -0.25 -2.83
C GLN A 28 -18.93 0.17 -3.69
N TYR A 29 -17.78 0.38 -3.07
CA TYR A 29 -16.53 0.67 -3.75
C TYR A 29 -15.90 -0.61 -4.29
N SER A 30 -15.38 -0.56 -5.52
CA SER A 30 -14.62 -1.68 -6.10
C SER A 30 -13.26 -1.80 -5.45
N TYR A 31 -12.85 -3.02 -5.10
CA TYR A 31 -11.54 -3.26 -4.49
C TYR A 31 -10.91 -4.56 -4.96
N TYR A 32 -9.56 -4.63 -4.85
CA TYR A 32 -8.77 -5.82 -5.08
C TYR A 32 -7.78 -6.00 -3.92
N PHE A 33 -8.11 -6.88 -2.97
CA PHE A 33 -7.26 -7.16 -1.82
C PHE A 33 -6.77 -8.60 -1.86
N LYS A 34 -5.45 -8.80 -1.88
CA LYS A 34 -4.80 -10.11 -1.80
C LYS A 34 -3.78 -10.12 -0.68
N LEU A 35 -4.08 -10.93 0.31
CA LEU A 35 -3.25 -11.18 1.48
C LEU A 35 -2.49 -12.48 1.25
N TYR A 36 -1.16 -12.39 1.27
CA TYR A 36 -0.27 -13.52 1.05
C TYR A 36 0.29 -14.07 2.36
N LEU A 37 0.34 -15.37 2.49
CA LEU A 37 1.09 -16.09 3.52
C LEU A 37 1.94 -17.18 2.87
N PRO A 38 3.18 -17.42 3.35
CA PRO A 38 4.10 -18.37 2.72
C PRO A 38 3.57 -19.82 2.69
N SER A 39 2.74 -20.19 3.65
CA SER A 39 2.08 -21.51 3.68
C SER A 39 0.86 -21.51 4.61
N ILE A 40 0.05 -22.56 4.50
CA ILE A 40 -1.07 -22.83 5.40
C ILE A 40 -0.62 -22.97 6.88
N TRP A 41 0.59 -23.45 7.12
CA TRP A 41 1.15 -23.56 8.47
C TRP A 41 1.38 -22.21 9.12
N HIS A 42 1.81 -21.19 8.34
CA HIS A 42 1.91 -19.82 8.82
C HIS A 42 0.54 -19.26 9.22
N PHE A 43 -0.52 -19.61 8.47
CA PHE A 43 -1.87 -19.21 8.86
C PHE A 43 -2.24 -19.79 10.23
N TYR A 44 -2.04 -21.09 10.46
CA TYR A 44 -2.34 -21.71 11.77
C TYR A 44 -1.46 -21.17 12.89
N TYR A 45 -0.19 -20.91 12.63
CA TYR A 45 0.70 -20.25 13.60
C TYR A 45 0.18 -18.86 13.99
N TYR A 46 -0.21 -18.02 13.02
CA TYR A 46 -0.76 -16.69 13.31
C TYR A 46 -2.15 -16.75 13.94
N LYS A 47 -2.94 -17.76 13.64
CA LYS A 47 -4.30 -17.93 14.19
C LYS A 47 -4.30 -18.40 15.64
N TYR A 48 -3.53 -19.42 15.95
CA TYR A 48 -3.56 -20.09 17.26
C TYR A 48 -2.37 -19.71 18.16
N GLY A 49 -1.20 -19.46 17.59
CA GLY A 49 0.01 -19.06 18.33
C GLY A 49 -0.03 -17.59 18.72
N THR A 50 0.09 -16.68 17.75
CA THR A 50 0.12 -15.23 18.05
C THR A 50 -1.27 -14.59 18.15
N LYS A 51 -2.31 -15.28 17.75
CA LYS A 51 -3.71 -14.83 17.69
C LYS A 51 -3.96 -13.58 16.81
N THR A 52 -2.99 -13.18 16.00
CA THR A 52 -3.12 -12.01 15.12
C THR A 52 -4.11 -12.24 13.99
N LEU A 53 -4.43 -13.49 13.67
CA LEU A 53 -5.43 -13.91 12.69
C LEU A 53 -6.59 -14.71 13.33
N ALA A 54 -6.93 -14.41 14.60
CA ALA A 54 -7.91 -15.21 15.35
C ALA A 54 -9.28 -15.33 14.64
N THR A 55 -9.74 -14.26 14.02
CA THR A 55 -11.04 -14.20 13.30
C THR A 55 -10.93 -14.55 11.82
N ALA A 56 -9.72 -14.71 11.29
CA ALA A 56 -9.49 -14.95 9.87
C ALA A 56 -9.91 -16.37 9.42
N LYS A 57 -10.29 -16.47 8.16
CA LYS A 57 -10.50 -17.74 7.45
C LYS A 57 -9.33 -17.99 6.50
N LYS A 58 -8.94 -19.25 6.33
CA LYS A 58 -7.78 -19.60 5.48
C LYS A 58 -7.98 -19.26 4.00
N GLU A 59 -9.22 -19.21 3.56
CA GLU A 59 -9.64 -18.89 2.20
C GLU A 59 -9.44 -17.39 1.85
N GLU A 60 -9.23 -16.54 2.85
CA GLU A 60 -8.94 -15.09 2.66
C GLU A 60 -7.50 -14.83 2.24
N PHE A 61 -6.65 -15.86 2.24
CA PHE A 61 -5.24 -15.76 1.91
C PHE A 61 -4.89 -16.54 0.65
N ILE A 62 -3.91 -16.02 -0.07
CA ILE A 62 -3.19 -16.76 -1.09
C ILE A 62 -1.90 -17.32 -0.50
N TYR A 63 -1.50 -18.53 -0.93
CA TYR A 63 -0.30 -19.22 -0.43
C TYR A 63 0.79 -19.32 -1.49
N GLN A 64 0.56 -18.71 -2.63
CA GLN A 64 1.55 -18.51 -3.67
C GLN A 64 1.62 -17.00 -3.98
N PRO A 65 2.82 -16.43 -4.09
CA PRO A 65 2.96 -15.02 -4.44
C PRO A 65 2.42 -14.78 -5.86
N LEU A 66 1.75 -13.64 -6.04
CA LEU A 66 1.36 -13.22 -7.38
C LEU A 66 2.57 -12.82 -8.20
N PRO A 67 2.61 -13.15 -9.50
CA PRO A 67 3.62 -12.62 -10.41
C PRO A 67 3.65 -11.09 -10.38
N GLN A 68 4.85 -10.50 -10.47
CA GLN A 68 4.99 -9.04 -10.44
C GLN A 68 4.22 -8.35 -11.58
N THR A 69 4.06 -9.00 -12.71
CA THR A 69 3.24 -8.51 -13.84
C THR A 69 1.80 -8.28 -13.43
N ILE A 70 1.19 -9.26 -12.72
CA ILE A 70 -0.19 -9.14 -12.22
C ILE A 70 -0.28 -8.03 -11.17
N VAL A 71 0.69 -7.93 -10.26
CA VAL A 71 0.71 -6.85 -9.26
C VAL A 71 0.78 -5.48 -9.93
N ASN A 72 1.61 -5.32 -10.95
CA ASN A 72 1.74 -4.08 -11.70
C ASN A 72 0.45 -3.71 -12.44
N GLU A 73 -0.23 -4.69 -13.05
CA GLU A 73 -1.54 -4.48 -13.70
C GLU A 73 -2.58 -4.00 -12.70
N VAL A 74 -2.68 -4.68 -11.54
CA VAL A 74 -3.61 -4.28 -10.47
C VAL A 74 -3.34 -2.86 -10.01
N VAL A 75 -2.08 -2.48 -9.81
CA VAL A 75 -1.71 -1.12 -9.40
C VAL A 75 -2.08 -0.10 -10.48
N LYS A 76 -1.81 -0.40 -11.75
CA LYS A 76 -2.18 0.47 -12.89
C LYS A 76 -3.69 0.68 -13.01
N GLU A 77 -4.49 -0.34 -12.74
CA GLU A 77 -5.95 -0.28 -12.81
C GLU A 77 -6.62 0.29 -11.55
N SER A 78 -5.84 0.58 -10.52
CA SER A 78 -6.36 1.06 -9.24
C SER A 78 -6.19 2.56 -9.10
N LYS A 79 -7.20 3.24 -8.53
CA LYS A 79 -7.12 4.69 -8.21
C LYS A 79 -6.31 4.93 -6.94
N ILE A 80 -6.49 4.10 -5.91
CA ILE A 80 -5.90 4.25 -4.58
C ILE A 80 -5.22 2.95 -4.17
N ILE A 81 -3.95 3.04 -3.81
CA ILE A 81 -3.13 1.91 -3.34
C ILE A 81 -2.99 1.98 -1.83
N LEU A 82 -3.14 0.84 -1.16
CA LEU A 82 -2.87 0.73 0.27
C LEU A 82 -1.44 0.25 0.49
N ASP A 83 -0.71 0.92 1.38
CA ASP A 83 0.64 0.55 1.80
C ASP A 83 0.76 0.57 3.32
N LEU A 84 1.12 -0.58 3.87
CA LEU A 84 1.32 -0.76 5.30
C LEU A 84 2.74 -1.23 5.54
N GLU A 85 3.58 -0.33 6.04
CA GLU A 85 4.94 -0.67 6.44
C GLU A 85 4.95 -1.63 7.64
N LEU A 86 6.09 -2.24 7.91
CA LEU A 86 6.30 -2.95 9.17
C LEU A 86 6.42 -1.94 10.32
N ALA A 87 5.92 -2.29 11.50
CA ALA A 87 5.84 -1.36 12.64
C ALA A 87 7.19 -0.75 13.08
N ASN A 88 8.30 -1.41 12.75
CA ASN A 88 9.66 -0.98 13.09
C ASN A 88 10.48 -0.57 11.85
N GLN A 89 9.84 -0.36 10.72
CA GLN A 89 10.53 0.06 9.49
C GLN A 89 10.68 1.58 9.50
N SER A 90 11.91 2.06 9.41
CA SER A 90 12.22 3.45 9.10
C SER A 90 12.32 3.66 7.59
N GLY A 91 11.96 4.84 7.13
CA GLY A 91 11.97 5.20 5.71
C GLY A 91 10.74 4.71 4.93
N LEU A 92 10.74 5.00 3.64
CA LEU A 92 9.64 4.66 2.75
C LEU A 92 9.72 3.21 2.27
N THR A 93 8.57 2.64 2.00
CA THR A 93 8.49 1.34 1.32
C THR A 93 8.72 1.52 -0.19
N MET A 94 9.13 0.47 -0.88
CA MET A 94 9.18 0.46 -2.35
C MET A 94 7.81 0.74 -2.95
N ARG A 95 6.74 0.29 -2.29
CA ARG A 95 5.36 0.54 -2.71
C ARG A 95 5.01 2.04 -2.78
N THR A 96 5.50 2.83 -1.84
CA THR A 96 5.32 4.29 -1.85
C THR A 96 5.91 4.89 -3.13
N ILE A 97 7.15 4.53 -3.46
CA ILE A 97 7.85 5.04 -4.66
C ILE A 97 7.21 4.54 -5.95
N GLU A 98 6.85 3.25 -6.02
CA GLU A 98 6.14 2.67 -7.16
C GLU A 98 4.78 3.37 -7.41
N THR A 99 4.02 3.60 -6.34
CA THR A 99 2.70 4.26 -6.40
C THR A 99 2.85 5.70 -6.90
N HIS A 100 3.85 6.42 -6.37
CA HIS A 100 4.21 7.75 -6.86
C HIS A 100 4.57 7.70 -8.36
N GLY A 101 5.45 6.79 -8.77
CA GLY A 101 5.86 6.61 -10.17
C GLY A 101 4.70 6.30 -11.13
N MET A 102 3.68 5.59 -10.66
CA MET A 102 2.49 5.26 -11.44
C MET A 102 1.39 6.34 -11.37
N ARG A 103 1.62 7.46 -10.71
CA ARG A 103 0.65 8.56 -10.50
C ARG A 103 -0.67 8.04 -9.90
N ARG A 104 -0.56 7.20 -8.88
CA ARG A 104 -1.71 6.67 -8.13
C ARG A 104 -1.75 7.28 -6.73
N LYS A 105 -2.94 7.37 -6.17
CA LYS A 105 -3.09 7.85 -4.79
C LYS A 105 -2.66 6.77 -3.82
N LEU A 106 -2.11 7.18 -2.69
CA LEU A 106 -1.58 6.29 -1.67
C LEU A 106 -2.31 6.51 -0.34
N ILE A 107 -2.74 5.43 0.30
CA ILE A 107 -3.06 5.43 1.72
C ILE A 107 -1.96 4.65 2.43
N THR A 108 -1.29 5.28 3.37
CA THR A 108 -0.19 4.67 4.12
C THR A 108 -0.35 4.89 5.62
N THR A 109 0.27 4.02 6.41
CA THR A 109 0.38 4.19 7.85
C THR A 109 1.72 4.83 8.26
N ASN A 110 2.59 5.12 7.29
CA ASN A 110 3.90 5.73 7.52
C ASN A 110 3.84 7.27 7.50
N PRO A 111 3.98 7.94 8.66
CA PRO A 111 3.94 9.40 8.72
C PRO A 111 5.17 10.08 8.08
N GLU A 112 6.30 9.36 7.95
CA GLU A 112 7.54 9.88 7.39
C GLU A 112 7.40 10.34 5.94
N VAL A 113 6.41 9.82 5.21
CA VAL A 113 6.12 10.25 3.84
C VAL A 113 5.88 11.76 3.72
N LYS A 114 5.42 12.41 4.80
CA LYS A 114 5.17 13.86 4.83
C LYS A 114 6.45 14.71 4.76
N ASN A 115 7.61 14.11 5.03
CA ASN A 115 8.91 14.79 4.99
C ASN A 115 9.52 14.82 3.59
N TYR A 116 8.85 14.20 2.61
CA TYR A 116 9.34 14.12 1.23
C TYR A 116 8.70 15.20 0.35
N ASP A 117 9.46 15.73 -0.58
CA ASP A 117 9.07 16.81 -1.48
C ASP A 117 7.92 16.44 -2.45
N PHE A 118 7.69 15.14 -2.70
CA PHE A 118 6.56 14.66 -3.48
C PHE A 118 5.25 14.52 -2.69
N TYR A 119 5.28 14.77 -1.37
CA TYR A 119 4.07 14.67 -0.57
C TYR A 119 3.04 15.72 -0.98
N HIS A 120 1.83 15.27 -1.28
CA HIS A 120 0.67 16.14 -1.47
C HIS A 120 -0.57 15.50 -0.81
N PRO A 121 -1.37 16.25 -0.03
CA PRO A 121 -2.49 15.69 0.73
C PRO A 121 -3.61 15.11 -0.14
N ASP A 122 -3.76 15.54 -1.39
CA ASP A 122 -4.70 14.94 -2.34
C ASP A 122 -4.16 13.65 -2.99
N ASN A 123 -2.84 13.39 -2.90
CA ASN A 123 -2.19 12.19 -3.44
C ASN A 123 -1.90 11.15 -2.37
N ILE A 124 -1.59 11.60 -1.14
CA ILE A 124 -1.14 10.70 -0.07
C ILE A 124 -1.93 11.00 1.20
N CYS A 125 -2.64 10.00 1.69
CA CYS A 125 -3.38 10.04 2.95
C CYS A 125 -2.68 9.17 3.99
N VAL A 126 -2.21 9.78 5.07
CA VAL A 126 -1.65 9.07 6.21
C VAL A 126 -2.76 8.77 7.21
N VAL A 127 -2.93 7.49 7.55
CA VAL A 127 -4.01 7.02 8.44
C VAL A 127 -3.44 6.27 9.65
N ASP A 128 -4.22 6.23 10.72
CA ASP A 128 -3.89 5.40 11.88
C ASP A 128 -3.99 3.91 11.55
N ARG A 129 -3.01 3.12 11.98
CA ARG A 129 -2.93 1.68 11.70
C ARG A 129 -4.04 0.87 12.35
N LYS A 130 -4.51 1.29 13.54
CA LYS A 130 -5.53 0.55 14.31
C LYS A 130 -6.93 0.94 13.89
N LYS A 131 -7.11 2.22 13.55
CA LYS A 131 -8.41 2.79 13.19
C LYS A 131 -8.27 3.69 11.95
N PRO A 132 -8.18 3.11 10.74
CA PRO A 132 -8.02 3.88 9.52
C PRO A 132 -9.27 4.72 9.25
N VAL A 133 -9.14 6.04 9.33
CA VAL A 133 -10.17 6.98 8.92
C VAL A 133 -9.73 7.60 7.60
N ILE A 134 -10.44 7.25 6.52
CA ILE A 134 -10.17 7.74 5.18
C ILE A 134 -11.14 8.87 4.88
N PRO A 135 -10.67 10.13 4.71
CA PRO A 135 -11.55 11.24 4.40
C PRO A 135 -12.26 11.03 3.06
N GLN A 136 -13.57 11.26 3.02
CA GLN A 136 -14.37 11.13 1.79
C GLN A 136 -13.80 12.01 0.67
N ARG A 137 -13.41 13.27 1.00
CA ARG A 137 -12.75 14.18 0.06
C ARG A 137 -11.53 13.54 -0.60
N PHE A 138 -10.68 12.83 0.17
CA PHE A 138 -9.51 12.15 -0.40
C PHE A 138 -9.90 11.11 -1.46
N ILE A 139 -10.99 10.37 -1.25
CA ILE A 139 -11.45 9.36 -2.22
C ILE A 139 -11.97 10.02 -3.50
N GLU A 140 -12.69 11.14 -3.37
CA GLU A 140 -13.39 11.81 -4.47
C GLU A 140 -12.48 12.69 -5.33
N THR A 141 -11.47 13.32 -4.72
CA THR A 141 -10.52 14.17 -5.47
C THR A 141 -9.71 13.35 -6.47
N ASP A 142 -9.34 13.98 -7.57
CA ASP A 142 -8.42 13.38 -8.53
C ASP A 142 -6.97 13.48 -8.03
N TYR A 143 -6.09 12.75 -8.72
CA TYR A 143 -4.66 12.83 -8.46
C TYR A 143 -4.13 14.22 -8.83
N HIS A 144 -3.47 14.89 -7.89
CA HIS A 144 -2.81 16.16 -8.13
C HIS A 144 -1.50 15.94 -8.87
N LEU A 145 -1.39 16.48 -10.10
CA LEU A 145 -0.17 16.35 -10.89
C LEU A 145 0.96 17.18 -10.28
N LEU A 146 2.05 16.52 -9.95
CA LEU A 146 3.27 17.15 -9.47
C LEU A 146 4.13 17.61 -10.66
N ASN A 147 5.10 18.48 -10.38
CA ASN A 147 6.05 18.95 -11.36
C ASN A 147 6.84 17.78 -11.98
N ASP A 148 7.05 17.79 -13.31
CA ASP A 148 7.76 16.73 -14.03
C ASP A 148 9.22 16.56 -13.57
N GLN A 149 9.89 17.64 -13.14
CA GLN A 149 11.25 17.54 -12.60
C GLN A 149 11.27 16.76 -11.28
N LEU A 150 10.29 16.98 -10.41
CA LEU A 150 10.12 16.23 -9.17
C LEU A 150 9.90 14.74 -9.46
N TYR A 151 9.08 14.45 -10.46
CA TYR A 151 8.85 13.08 -10.95
C TYR A 151 10.13 12.39 -11.39
N LYS A 152 10.95 13.08 -12.21
CA LYS A 152 12.22 12.57 -12.71
C LYS A 152 13.20 12.27 -11.58
N ASN A 153 13.20 13.05 -10.51
CA ASN A 153 14.09 12.84 -9.37
C ASN A 153 13.95 11.49 -8.68
N TYR A 154 12.75 10.88 -8.77
CA TYR A 154 12.43 9.57 -8.18
C TYR A 154 12.46 8.40 -9.19
N GLN A 155 12.88 8.65 -10.45
CA GLN A 155 13.09 7.59 -11.41
C GLN A 155 14.38 6.82 -11.11
N LEU A 156 14.34 5.52 -11.33
CA LEU A 156 15.50 4.64 -11.11
C LEU A 156 16.72 5.09 -11.94
N SER A 157 16.51 5.52 -13.18
CA SER A 157 17.59 6.06 -14.04
C SER A 157 18.28 7.26 -13.39
N THR A 158 17.53 8.24 -12.91
CA THR A 158 18.09 9.42 -12.25
C THR A 158 18.85 9.05 -10.96
N TRP A 159 18.31 8.11 -10.19
CA TRP A 159 18.98 7.61 -9.00
C TRP A 159 20.31 6.91 -9.32
N LEU A 160 20.33 6.07 -10.35
CA LEU A 160 21.56 5.41 -10.84
C LEU A 160 22.57 6.44 -11.35
N ASP A 161 22.11 7.44 -12.13
CA ASP A 161 22.97 8.50 -12.65
C ASP A 161 23.65 9.28 -11.51
N ARG A 162 22.95 9.58 -10.42
CA ARG A 162 23.54 10.24 -9.24
C ARG A 162 24.61 9.38 -8.57
N ILE A 163 24.38 8.07 -8.41
CA ILE A 163 25.35 7.16 -7.81
C ILE A 163 26.61 7.06 -8.67
N PHE A 164 26.46 6.87 -9.98
CA PHE A 164 27.62 6.64 -10.87
C PHE A 164 28.32 7.93 -11.28
N SER A 165 27.65 9.07 -11.28
CA SER A 165 28.28 10.37 -11.61
C SER A 165 28.91 11.09 -10.42
N GLY A 166 28.74 10.55 -9.20
CA GLY A 166 29.29 11.16 -7.98
C GLY A 166 28.74 12.57 -7.69
N LYS A 167 27.59 12.94 -8.26
CA LYS A 167 26.90 14.20 -7.99
C LYS A 167 25.92 14.01 -6.86
N GLU A 168 26.19 14.62 -5.71
CA GLU A 168 25.25 14.80 -4.60
C GLU A 168 24.06 15.69 -4.98
#